data_b96d844e3d1b1fc48186394153123f4b
#
_entry.id   b96d844e3d1b1fc48186394153123f4b
#
_cell.length_a   1.000
_cell.length_b   1.000
_cell.length_c   1.000
_cell.angle_alpha   90.00
_cell.angle_beta   90.00
_cell.angle_gamma   90.00
#
_symmetry.space_group_name_H-M   'P 1'
#
loop_
_entity.id
_entity.type
_entity.pdbx_description
1 polymer ?
#
loop_
_entity_poly.entity_id
_entity_poly.type
_entity_poly.pdbx_seq_one_letter_code
_entity_poly.pdbx_strand_id
1 'polypeptide(L)'
;MRRLTPLLICGLTGLAGGVALMFAIHANILFGPVLGAVYGVLFALVFSKRALDRGSGLLWGLAYALLLWLAVVAGAQVIQANLSATYTTQRDNFPDLAGYILCFGMPLGLVLGTLGRWTSPDSLAPLSYPRAIIGGALAGLAGGWAFGRWMEQVNFYPIIAGLVGSSSNLVGNALHYLFGALIGISFGLLFQRDIRGYGSSMAWGMAYGIFWWFLGPLTILPLWLGRPLDWSYIHASAEFGPLIGNIITGLIIGLLYAIIDRLCVRFLTESDPIHREPEGPGVRFIRTVGWGGVAGLAGGLLYMLVLVATGSLGEIAGIVGGNSPGLGIAVHLCISVLLGVSYGLLFYREAPNLASAIAWGLVYGLSGWYIGPLTLFPLTQGNASLWVPSAAEAQFPAMVGHLTYGAVAAAAFWLLERRHNEWLLLDPRIAAREERLRRPLGTAAPALWLFVLGMGVLLPILLA
;
A
#
# COMPACT_ATOMS: atom_id res chain seq x y z
N MET A 1 -23.20 24.55 15.07
CA MET A 1 -22.74 23.44 15.92
C MET A 1 -22.12 22.27 15.15
N ARG A 2 -22.75 21.68 14.10
CA ARG A 2 -22.21 20.50 13.36
C ARG A 2 -20.77 20.64 12.80
N ARG A 3 -20.30 21.85 12.45
CA ARG A 3 -18.94 22.08 11.92
C ARG A 3 -17.84 22.17 12.98
N LEU A 4 -18.17 22.49 14.22
CA LEU A 4 -17.19 22.63 15.32
C LEU A 4 -16.88 21.29 16.00
N THR A 5 -17.82 20.33 15.95
CA THR A 5 -17.65 19.03 16.60
C THR A 5 -16.40 18.26 16.13
N PRO A 6 -16.11 18.12 14.81
CA PRO A 6 -14.89 17.44 14.35
C PRO A 6 -13.61 18.14 14.84
N LEU A 7 -13.59 19.47 14.85
CA LEU A 7 -12.44 20.25 15.30
C LEU A 7 -12.13 20.03 16.79
N LEU A 8 -13.17 20.09 17.62
CA LEU A 8 -13.03 19.88 19.06
C LEU A 8 -12.58 18.44 19.39
N ILE A 9 -13.24 17.45 18.79
CA ILE A 9 -12.91 16.04 19.06
C ILE A 9 -11.51 15.70 18.55
N CYS A 10 -11.15 16.11 17.34
CA CYS A 10 -9.79 15.89 16.82
C CYS A 10 -8.74 16.68 17.59
N GLY A 11 -9.06 17.88 18.09
CA GLY A 11 -8.20 18.63 19.00
C GLY A 11 -7.92 17.87 20.30
N LEU A 12 -8.96 17.32 20.92
CA LEU A 12 -8.83 16.49 22.15
C LEU A 12 -8.09 15.16 21.87
N THR A 13 -8.39 14.51 20.73
CA THR A 13 -7.66 13.30 20.31
C THR A 13 -6.20 13.60 20.05
N GLY A 14 -5.91 14.72 19.40
CA GLY A 14 -4.54 15.21 19.17
C GLY A 14 -3.80 15.52 20.45
N LEU A 15 -4.46 16.14 21.42
CA LEU A 15 -3.90 16.38 22.75
C LEU A 15 -3.51 15.05 23.41
N ALA A 16 -4.41 14.08 23.46
CA ALA A 16 -4.14 12.76 24.03
C ALA A 16 -3.02 12.02 23.27
N GLY A 17 -3.03 12.08 21.93
CA GLY A 17 -1.99 11.53 21.08
C GLY A 17 -0.62 12.19 21.29
N GLY A 18 -0.61 13.52 21.51
CA GLY A 18 0.60 14.27 21.84
C GLY A 18 1.20 13.86 23.19
N VAL A 19 0.35 13.60 24.21
CA VAL A 19 0.80 13.02 25.49
C VAL A 19 1.39 11.64 25.27
N ALA A 20 0.67 10.75 24.60
CA ALA A 20 1.12 9.38 24.34
C ALA A 20 2.44 9.34 23.56
N LEU A 21 2.58 10.22 22.56
CA LEU A 21 3.81 10.36 21.78
C LEU A 21 5.00 10.75 22.66
N MET A 22 4.83 11.78 23.51
CA MET A 22 5.92 12.24 24.40
C MET A 22 6.36 11.15 25.40
N PHE A 23 5.41 10.37 25.89
CA PHE A 23 5.74 9.21 26.74
C PHE A 23 6.52 8.15 25.94
N ALA A 24 6.09 7.86 24.71
CA ALA A 24 6.70 6.83 23.88
C ALA A 24 8.15 7.15 23.46
N ILE A 25 8.44 8.45 23.22
CA ILE A 25 9.78 8.92 22.81
C ILE A 25 10.61 9.50 23.96
N HIS A 26 10.14 9.37 25.21
CA HIS A 26 10.80 9.92 26.41
C HIS A 26 11.13 11.42 26.35
N ALA A 27 10.35 12.21 25.62
CA ALA A 27 10.56 13.65 25.45
C ALA A 27 9.82 14.47 26.53
N ASN A 28 10.10 15.78 26.57
CA ASN A 28 9.46 16.68 27.52
C ASN A 28 7.95 16.81 27.26
N ILE A 29 7.13 16.39 28.23
CA ILE A 29 5.67 16.30 28.11
C ILE A 29 4.97 17.65 27.99
N LEU A 30 5.59 18.75 28.37
CA LEU A 30 4.95 20.08 28.45
C LEU A 30 4.41 20.60 27.09
N PHE A 31 5.13 20.39 26.00
CA PHE A 31 4.75 20.89 24.66
C PHE A 31 3.91 19.91 23.85
N GLY A 32 4.02 18.60 24.11
CA GLY A 32 3.34 17.55 23.36
C GLY A 32 1.82 17.72 23.29
N PRO A 33 1.13 17.95 24.41
CA PRO A 33 -0.32 18.13 24.43
C PRO A 33 -0.80 19.32 23.60
N VAL A 34 -0.11 20.46 23.71
CA VAL A 34 -0.49 21.70 22.99
C VAL A 34 -0.28 21.54 21.50
N LEU A 35 0.90 21.05 21.07
CA LEU A 35 1.19 20.78 19.67
C LEU A 35 0.28 19.69 19.11
N GLY A 36 0.04 18.65 19.89
CA GLY A 36 -0.88 17.58 19.49
C GLY A 36 -2.30 18.10 19.28
N ALA A 37 -2.82 18.97 20.15
CA ALA A 37 -4.12 19.61 19.96
C ALA A 37 -4.17 20.48 18.67
N VAL A 38 -3.14 21.29 18.45
CA VAL A 38 -3.04 22.11 17.22
C VAL A 38 -3.02 21.22 15.97
N TYR A 39 -2.18 20.19 15.95
CA TYR A 39 -2.10 19.26 14.82
C TYR A 39 -3.40 18.49 14.62
N GLY A 40 -4.11 18.10 15.69
CA GLY A 40 -5.42 17.45 15.61
C GLY A 40 -6.48 18.36 14.98
N VAL A 41 -6.51 19.64 15.34
CA VAL A 41 -7.39 20.65 14.72
C VAL A 41 -7.04 20.84 13.24
N LEU A 42 -5.76 20.97 12.90
CA LEU A 42 -5.30 21.09 11.51
C LEU A 42 -5.69 19.87 10.68
N PHE A 43 -5.54 18.66 11.23
CA PHE A 43 -5.98 17.44 10.59
C PHE A 43 -7.48 17.48 10.25
N ALA A 44 -8.32 17.87 11.21
CA ALA A 44 -9.76 17.98 10.99
C ALA A 44 -10.11 19.04 9.93
N LEU A 45 -9.43 20.19 9.93
CA LEU A 45 -9.64 21.25 8.92
C LEU A 45 -9.35 20.76 7.49
N VAL A 46 -8.26 20.00 7.31
CA VAL A 46 -7.82 19.53 5.99
C VAL A 46 -8.61 18.31 5.52
N PHE A 47 -8.87 17.35 6.40
CA PHE A 47 -9.33 16.03 6.03
C PHE A 47 -10.81 15.73 6.36
N SER A 48 -11.55 16.61 7.05
CA SER A 48 -12.94 16.34 7.42
C SER A 48 -13.89 16.03 6.26
N LYS A 49 -13.59 16.55 5.07
CA LYS A 49 -14.36 16.28 3.85
C LYS A 49 -13.86 15.05 3.06
N ARG A 50 -12.73 14.45 3.45
CA ARG A 50 -12.04 13.39 2.74
C ARG A 50 -12.01 12.08 3.53
N ALA A 51 -11.94 12.15 4.85
CA ALA A 51 -11.98 11.00 5.75
C ALA A 51 -13.45 10.66 6.07
N LEU A 52 -14.15 10.09 5.10
CA LEU A 52 -15.59 9.83 5.20
C LEU A 52 -15.93 8.53 5.91
N ASP A 53 -15.00 7.57 5.98
CA ASP A 53 -15.13 6.30 6.68
C ASP A 53 -13.86 5.98 7.47
N ARG A 54 -13.94 4.98 8.34
CA ARG A 54 -12.84 4.57 9.23
C ARG A 54 -11.58 4.16 8.47
N GLY A 55 -11.74 3.46 7.35
CA GLY A 55 -10.62 3.01 6.52
C GLY A 55 -9.88 4.18 5.88
N SER A 56 -10.59 5.03 5.14
CA SER A 56 -10.01 6.24 4.55
C SER A 56 -9.47 7.19 5.62
N GLY A 57 -10.17 7.33 6.74
CA GLY A 57 -9.71 8.11 7.88
C GLY A 57 -8.39 7.60 8.44
N LEU A 58 -8.28 6.28 8.70
CA LEU A 58 -7.05 5.66 9.19
C LEU A 58 -5.87 6.03 8.28
N LEU A 59 -5.96 5.75 6.97
CA LEU A 59 -4.82 5.99 6.08
C LEU A 59 -4.50 7.48 5.91
N TRP A 60 -5.49 8.39 5.91
CA TRP A 60 -5.23 9.83 5.97
C TRP A 60 -4.52 10.24 7.25
N GLY A 61 -4.89 9.67 8.39
CA GLY A 61 -4.22 9.91 9.66
C GLY A 61 -2.76 9.47 9.65
N LEU A 62 -2.49 8.28 9.12
CA LEU A 62 -1.11 7.76 8.98
C LEU A 62 -0.28 8.59 8.00
N ALA A 63 -0.83 8.96 6.83
CA ALA A 63 -0.17 9.82 5.87
C ALA A 63 0.13 11.22 6.44
N TYR A 64 -0.80 11.77 7.22
CA TYR A 64 -0.62 13.04 7.91
C TYR A 64 0.48 12.95 8.98
N ALA A 65 0.50 11.90 9.77
CA ALA A 65 1.54 11.67 10.78
C ALA A 65 2.93 11.57 10.15
N LEU A 66 3.05 10.89 9.03
CA LEU A 66 4.29 10.79 8.25
C LEU A 66 4.75 12.17 7.75
N LEU A 67 3.82 12.96 7.20
CA LEU A 67 4.13 14.32 6.74
C LEU A 67 4.54 15.25 7.89
N LEU A 68 3.88 15.13 9.06
CA LEU A 68 4.26 15.90 10.25
C LEU A 68 5.66 15.54 10.72
N TRP A 69 5.95 14.24 10.82
CA TRP A 69 7.30 13.79 11.20
C TRP A 69 8.36 14.32 10.22
N LEU A 70 8.12 14.20 8.90
CA LEU A 70 9.02 14.77 7.89
C LEU A 70 9.21 16.27 8.06
N ALA A 71 8.13 17.02 8.31
CA ALA A 71 8.19 18.46 8.50
C ALA A 71 8.99 18.84 9.76
N VAL A 72 8.83 18.09 10.85
CA VAL A 72 9.58 18.32 12.09
C VAL A 72 11.06 18.01 11.90
N VAL A 73 11.41 16.86 11.31
CA VAL A 73 12.79 16.47 11.07
C VAL A 73 13.46 17.43 10.08
N ALA A 74 12.83 17.75 8.95
CA ALA A 74 13.36 18.69 7.96
C ALA A 74 13.49 20.12 8.54
N GLY A 75 12.49 20.55 9.33
CA GLY A 75 12.51 21.85 9.99
C GLY A 75 13.66 21.98 10.99
N ALA A 76 13.91 20.96 11.79
CA ALA A 76 15.05 20.94 12.71
C ALA A 76 16.39 21.03 11.97
N GLN A 77 16.54 20.36 10.83
CA GLN A 77 17.75 20.40 10.01
C GLN A 77 18.01 21.78 9.39
N VAL A 78 16.95 22.43 8.89
CA VAL A 78 17.07 23.80 8.34
C VAL A 78 17.48 24.78 9.42
N ILE A 79 16.93 24.65 10.64
CA ILE A 79 17.27 25.53 11.77
C ILE A 79 18.73 25.30 12.21
N GLN A 80 19.22 24.06 12.17
CA GLN A 80 20.60 23.71 12.55
C GLN A 80 21.62 23.99 11.44
N ALA A 81 21.20 24.44 10.26
CA ALA A 81 22.03 24.71 9.06
C ALA A 81 22.90 23.50 8.63
N ASN A 82 22.49 22.27 8.94
CA ASN A 82 23.28 21.06 8.72
C ASN A 82 22.58 20.13 7.72
N LEU A 83 22.61 20.50 6.43
CA LEU A 83 21.97 19.74 5.36
C LEU A 83 22.67 18.39 5.05
N SER A 84 23.92 18.22 5.45
CA SER A 84 24.71 16.99 5.17
C SER A 84 24.42 15.83 6.13
N ALA A 85 23.78 16.09 7.28
CA ALA A 85 23.45 15.09 8.29
C ALA A 85 22.08 14.43 8.11
N THR A 86 21.45 14.57 6.93
CA THR A 86 20.03 14.24 6.69
C THR A 86 19.67 12.80 7.02
N TYR A 87 20.49 11.83 6.61
CA TYR A 87 20.16 10.40 6.80
C TYR A 87 20.44 9.89 8.22
N THR A 88 21.52 10.31 8.84
CA THR A 88 21.82 9.94 10.23
C THR A 88 20.76 10.47 11.18
N THR A 89 20.32 11.71 10.99
CA THR A 89 19.25 12.32 11.79
C THR A 89 17.91 11.60 11.60
N GLN A 90 17.60 11.10 10.40
CA GLN A 90 16.37 10.35 10.16
C GLN A 90 16.38 8.98 10.85
N ARG A 91 17.51 8.29 10.88
CA ARG A 91 17.68 7.02 11.62
C ARG A 91 17.51 7.22 13.12
N ASP A 92 18.16 8.24 13.68
CA ASP A 92 18.09 8.55 15.10
C ASP A 92 16.67 8.92 15.55
N ASN A 93 15.89 9.53 14.64
CA ASN A 93 14.49 9.92 14.88
C ASN A 93 13.46 8.87 14.38
N PHE A 94 13.88 7.65 14.04
CA PHE A 94 12.96 6.59 13.63
C PHE A 94 11.95 6.21 14.72
N PRO A 95 12.30 6.16 16.03
CA PRO A 95 11.33 5.93 17.11
C PRO A 95 10.20 6.96 17.10
N ASP A 96 10.52 8.21 16.79
CA ASP A 96 9.53 9.28 16.68
C ASP A 96 8.54 8.99 15.55
N LEU A 97 9.02 8.51 14.40
CA LEU A 97 8.15 8.11 13.27
C LEU A 97 7.13 7.05 13.70
N ALA A 98 7.57 5.99 14.37
CA ALA A 98 6.67 4.97 14.87
C ALA A 98 5.64 5.55 15.87
N GLY A 99 6.08 6.43 16.76
CA GLY A 99 5.22 7.15 17.68
C GLY A 99 4.21 8.06 16.97
N TYR A 100 4.63 8.84 15.98
CA TYR A 100 3.72 9.66 15.15
C TYR A 100 2.67 8.80 14.44
N ILE A 101 3.07 7.67 13.88
CA ILE A 101 2.17 6.73 13.18
C ILE A 101 1.15 6.13 14.15
N LEU A 102 1.60 5.52 15.25
CA LEU A 102 0.76 4.70 16.14
C LEU A 102 0.04 5.50 17.22
N CYS A 103 0.74 6.45 17.87
CA CYS A 103 0.16 7.20 18.98
C CYS A 103 -0.64 8.42 18.52
N PHE A 104 -0.35 8.95 17.33
CA PHE A 104 -0.97 10.18 16.85
C PHE A 104 -1.83 9.97 15.59
N GLY A 105 -1.27 9.48 14.48
CA GLY A 105 -1.95 9.35 13.20
C GLY A 105 -3.09 8.35 13.22
N MET A 106 -2.86 7.16 13.76
CA MET A 106 -3.87 6.10 13.86
C MET A 106 -5.12 6.56 14.64
N PRO A 107 -5.02 7.07 15.88
CA PRO A 107 -6.21 7.51 16.64
C PRO A 107 -6.93 8.67 15.95
N LEU A 108 -6.20 9.69 15.46
CA LEU A 108 -6.80 10.82 14.77
C LEU A 108 -7.60 10.38 13.53
N GLY A 109 -7.00 9.52 12.72
CA GLY A 109 -7.62 9.03 11.49
C GLY A 109 -8.89 8.21 11.77
N LEU A 110 -8.82 7.28 12.74
CA LEU A 110 -9.98 6.46 13.14
C LEU A 110 -11.11 7.30 13.74
N VAL A 111 -10.79 8.28 14.58
CA VAL A 111 -11.78 9.18 15.18
C VAL A 111 -12.44 10.03 14.11
N LEU A 112 -11.67 10.70 13.22
CA LEU A 112 -12.24 11.53 12.17
C LEU A 112 -13.10 10.72 11.20
N GLY A 113 -12.65 9.54 10.77
CA GLY A 113 -13.41 8.64 9.90
C GLY A 113 -14.70 8.13 10.55
N THR A 114 -14.70 7.91 11.88
CA THR A 114 -15.91 7.58 12.62
C THR A 114 -16.89 8.74 12.66
N LEU A 115 -16.41 9.97 12.87
CA LEU A 115 -17.22 11.19 12.85
C LEU A 115 -17.79 11.46 11.45
N GLY A 116 -17.01 11.26 10.39
CA GLY A 116 -17.45 11.38 9.01
C GLY A 116 -18.66 10.51 8.72
N ARG A 117 -18.66 9.28 9.21
CA ARG A 117 -19.78 8.35 9.11
C ARG A 117 -21.05 8.85 9.82
N TRP A 118 -20.91 9.51 10.96
CA TRP A 118 -22.07 10.04 11.69
C TRP A 118 -22.61 11.34 11.11
N THR A 119 -21.76 12.15 10.48
CA THR A 119 -22.17 13.45 9.92
C THR A 119 -22.74 13.35 8.51
N SER A 120 -22.44 12.29 7.77
CA SER A 120 -22.86 12.06 6.38
C SER A 120 -23.32 10.61 6.14
N PRO A 121 -24.27 10.08 6.91
CA PRO A 121 -24.68 8.67 6.83
C PRO A 121 -25.27 8.30 5.46
N ASP A 122 -25.98 9.20 4.82
CA ASP A 122 -26.69 8.96 3.55
C ASP A 122 -25.76 8.92 2.33
N SER A 123 -24.50 9.34 2.49
CA SER A 123 -23.50 9.33 1.41
C SER A 123 -22.76 8.01 1.26
N LEU A 124 -22.88 7.12 2.24
CA LEU A 124 -22.13 5.86 2.32
C LEU A 124 -23.01 4.65 2.06
N ALA A 125 -22.59 3.78 1.15
CA ALA A 125 -23.24 2.49 0.94
C ALA A 125 -23.26 1.66 2.24
N PRO A 126 -24.31 0.86 2.52
CA PRO A 126 -24.34 0.00 3.70
C PRO A 126 -23.22 -1.04 3.66
N LEU A 127 -22.62 -1.33 4.82
CA LEU A 127 -21.66 -2.41 4.97
C LEU A 127 -22.37 -3.77 4.91
N SER A 128 -21.82 -4.68 4.11
CA SER A 128 -22.20 -6.09 4.16
C SER A 128 -21.22 -6.85 5.06
N TYR A 129 -21.58 -7.02 6.33
CA TYR A 129 -20.73 -7.75 7.28
C TYR A 129 -20.35 -9.17 6.81
N PRO A 130 -21.26 -10.01 6.25
CA PRO A 130 -20.88 -11.32 5.75
C PRO A 130 -19.81 -11.25 4.65
N ARG A 131 -19.95 -10.33 3.68
CA ARG A 131 -18.95 -10.15 2.62
C ARG A 131 -17.62 -9.67 3.17
N ALA A 132 -17.64 -8.71 4.12
CA ALA A 132 -16.44 -8.19 4.76
C ALA A 132 -15.68 -9.29 5.51
N ILE A 133 -16.40 -10.12 6.29
CA ILE A 133 -15.82 -11.18 7.11
C ILE A 133 -15.33 -12.34 6.24
N ILE A 134 -16.20 -12.92 5.40
CA ILE A 134 -15.85 -14.11 4.61
C ILE A 134 -14.82 -13.76 3.54
N GLY A 135 -15.08 -12.71 2.76
CA GLY A 135 -14.14 -12.25 1.72
C GLY A 135 -12.80 -11.82 2.31
N GLY A 136 -12.83 -11.10 3.44
CA GLY A 136 -11.63 -10.70 4.16
C GLY A 136 -10.85 -11.89 4.71
N ALA A 137 -11.50 -12.86 5.35
CA ALA A 137 -10.85 -14.06 5.87
C ALA A 137 -10.15 -14.86 4.76
N LEU A 138 -10.86 -15.12 3.65
CA LEU A 138 -10.29 -15.86 2.51
C LEU A 138 -9.09 -15.12 1.89
N ALA A 139 -9.22 -13.81 1.68
CA ALA A 139 -8.13 -13.00 1.16
C ALA A 139 -6.93 -12.94 2.14
N GLY A 140 -7.20 -12.87 3.45
CA GLY A 140 -6.20 -12.88 4.51
C GLY A 140 -5.44 -14.20 4.61
N LEU A 141 -6.13 -15.33 4.48
CA LEU A 141 -5.50 -16.66 4.42
C LEU A 141 -4.56 -16.77 3.21
N ALA A 142 -4.98 -16.30 2.04
CA ALA A 142 -4.15 -16.32 0.84
C ALA A 142 -2.91 -15.41 0.97
N GLY A 143 -3.07 -14.20 1.52
CA GLY A 143 -1.95 -13.31 1.81
C GLY A 143 -1.00 -13.91 2.86
N GLY A 144 -1.56 -14.50 3.91
CA GLY A 144 -0.81 -15.25 4.91
C GLY A 144 -0.01 -16.41 4.33
N TRP A 145 -0.57 -17.15 3.35
CA TRP A 145 0.17 -18.19 2.66
C TRP A 145 1.43 -17.65 1.98
N ALA A 146 1.35 -16.55 1.24
CA ALA A 146 2.49 -15.97 0.55
C ALA A 146 3.60 -15.52 1.52
N PHE A 147 3.24 -14.84 2.61
CA PHE A 147 4.21 -14.44 3.63
C PHE A 147 4.74 -15.64 4.42
N GLY A 148 3.89 -16.62 4.68
CA GLY A 148 4.25 -17.85 5.36
C GLY A 148 5.36 -18.65 4.66
N ARG A 149 5.43 -18.60 3.31
CA ARG A 149 6.52 -19.23 2.56
C ARG A 149 7.89 -18.65 2.90
N TRP A 150 7.96 -17.31 3.08
CA TRP A 150 9.19 -16.68 3.56
C TRP A 150 9.48 -17.01 5.03
N MET A 151 8.46 -16.99 5.89
CA MET A 151 8.61 -17.36 7.32
C MET A 151 9.15 -18.77 7.50
N GLU A 152 8.75 -19.71 6.64
CA GLU A 152 9.26 -21.07 6.61
C GLU A 152 10.76 -21.11 6.25
N GLN A 153 11.18 -20.33 5.24
CA GLN A 153 12.58 -20.26 4.79
C GLN A 153 13.52 -19.74 5.88
N VAL A 154 13.07 -18.76 6.68
CA VAL A 154 13.88 -18.15 7.74
C VAL A 154 13.61 -18.73 9.13
N ASN A 155 12.82 -19.81 9.22
CA ASN A 155 12.41 -20.44 10.48
C ASN A 155 11.79 -19.45 11.48
N PHE A 156 10.85 -18.62 11.02
CA PHE A 156 10.22 -17.57 11.82
C PHE A 156 9.05 -18.08 12.67
N TYR A 157 8.43 -19.23 12.33
CA TYR A 157 7.26 -19.76 13.03
C TYR A 157 7.46 -20.02 14.53
N PRO A 158 8.63 -20.47 15.04
CA PRO A 158 8.85 -20.62 16.47
C PRO A 158 8.71 -19.30 17.25
N ILE A 159 9.06 -18.16 16.62
CA ILE A 159 8.90 -16.83 17.22
C ILE A 159 7.41 -16.53 17.41
N ILE A 160 6.59 -16.81 16.37
CA ILE A 160 5.13 -16.64 16.45
C ILE A 160 4.52 -17.61 17.47
N ALA A 161 5.00 -18.86 17.52
CA ALA A 161 4.54 -19.85 18.50
C ALA A 161 4.84 -19.39 19.96
N GLY A 162 5.88 -18.62 20.17
CA GLY A 162 6.22 -18.01 21.46
C GLY A 162 5.10 -17.16 22.07
N LEU A 163 4.20 -16.61 21.25
CA LEU A 163 3.02 -15.88 21.73
C LEU A 163 2.09 -16.70 22.65
N VAL A 164 2.11 -18.03 22.49
CA VAL A 164 1.35 -18.96 23.33
C VAL A 164 2.27 -19.88 24.16
N GLY A 165 3.53 -19.49 24.33
CA GLY A 165 4.50 -20.26 25.12
C GLY A 165 4.97 -21.56 24.44
N SER A 166 4.88 -21.69 23.09
CA SER A 166 5.30 -22.84 22.32
C SER A 166 6.49 -22.52 21.44
N SER A 167 7.27 -23.52 21.04
CA SER A 167 8.32 -23.41 20.03
C SER A 167 8.01 -24.23 18.76
N SER A 168 6.78 -24.75 18.66
CA SER A 168 6.36 -25.64 17.58
C SER A 168 6.11 -24.83 16.29
N ASN A 169 6.74 -25.26 15.18
CA ASN A 169 6.48 -24.70 13.85
C ASN A 169 5.00 -24.83 13.45
N LEU A 170 4.33 -25.92 13.82
CA LEU A 170 2.91 -26.13 13.52
C LEU A 170 2.03 -25.11 14.25
N VAL A 171 2.32 -24.84 15.52
CA VAL A 171 1.59 -23.84 16.31
C VAL A 171 1.84 -22.43 15.74
N GLY A 172 3.09 -22.10 15.42
CA GLY A 172 3.43 -20.82 14.81
C GLY A 172 2.74 -20.61 13.46
N ASN A 173 2.71 -21.64 12.62
CA ASN A 173 2.01 -21.62 11.34
C ASN A 173 0.50 -21.42 11.53
N ALA A 174 -0.14 -22.16 12.42
CA ALA A 174 -1.57 -22.02 12.71
C ALA A 174 -1.93 -20.59 13.21
N LEU A 175 -1.13 -20.03 14.12
CA LEU A 175 -1.28 -18.65 14.58
C LEU A 175 -1.08 -17.63 13.47
N HIS A 176 -0.09 -17.85 12.60
CA HIS A 176 0.16 -16.97 11.46
C HIS A 176 -1.05 -16.91 10.52
N TYR A 177 -1.66 -18.05 10.17
CA TYR A 177 -2.88 -18.05 9.37
C TYR A 177 -4.07 -17.43 10.09
N LEU A 178 -4.19 -17.61 11.40
CA LEU A 178 -5.21 -16.94 12.20
C LEU A 178 -5.05 -15.41 12.13
N PHE A 179 -3.83 -14.90 12.32
CA PHE A 179 -3.55 -13.47 12.18
C PHE A 179 -3.80 -12.97 10.75
N GLY A 180 -3.39 -13.75 9.75
CA GLY A 180 -3.69 -13.43 8.35
C GLY A 180 -5.19 -13.28 8.10
N ALA A 181 -6.00 -14.22 8.60
CA ALA A 181 -7.46 -14.14 8.50
C ALA A 181 -8.03 -12.92 9.24
N LEU A 182 -7.56 -12.63 10.46
CA LEU A 182 -8.00 -11.46 11.25
C LEU A 182 -7.64 -10.13 10.57
N ILE A 183 -6.44 -10.03 10.01
CA ILE A 183 -5.99 -8.87 9.23
C ILE A 183 -6.86 -8.70 7.98
N GLY A 184 -7.18 -9.78 7.27
CA GLY A 184 -8.06 -9.74 6.11
C GLY A 184 -9.50 -9.34 6.48
N ILE A 185 -10.05 -9.87 7.57
CA ILE A 185 -11.39 -9.48 8.08
C ILE A 185 -11.40 -8.00 8.42
N SER A 186 -10.41 -7.51 9.15
CA SER A 186 -10.31 -6.09 9.52
C SER A 186 -10.15 -5.20 8.29
N PHE A 187 -9.43 -5.64 7.27
CA PHE A 187 -9.38 -4.97 5.97
C PHE A 187 -10.78 -4.86 5.33
N GLY A 188 -11.52 -5.96 5.25
CA GLY A 188 -12.88 -5.95 4.70
C GLY A 188 -13.81 -5.00 5.46
N LEU A 189 -13.75 -5.00 6.80
CA LEU A 189 -14.59 -4.14 7.64
C LEU A 189 -14.23 -2.65 7.53
N LEU A 190 -12.95 -2.33 7.32
CA LEU A 190 -12.47 -0.95 7.21
C LEU A 190 -12.66 -0.38 5.80
N PHE A 191 -12.35 -1.16 4.76
CA PHE A 191 -12.18 -0.65 3.41
C PHE A 191 -13.23 -1.11 2.39
N GLN A 192 -14.23 -1.92 2.73
CA GLN A 192 -15.26 -2.40 1.80
C GLN A 192 -15.88 -1.27 0.98
N ARG A 193 -16.07 -0.08 1.57
CA ARG A 193 -16.67 1.08 0.92
C ARG A 193 -15.71 1.86 0.04
N ASP A 194 -14.41 1.72 0.29
CA ASP A 194 -13.35 2.42 -0.43
C ASP A 194 -12.88 1.62 -1.67
N ILE A 195 -13.21 0.31 -1.71
CA ILE A 195 -12.80 -0.59 -2.79
C ILE A 195 -13.65 -0.37 -4.03
N ARG A 196 -12.99 -0.01 -5.13
CA ARG A 196 -13.62 0.34 -6.41
C ARG A 196 -13.08 -0.41 -7.60
N GLY A 197 -11.77 -0.51 -7.69
CA GLY A 197 -11.05 -1.20 -8.73
C GLY A 197 -10.09 -2.22 -8.17
N TYR A 198 -9.52 -3.06 -9.00
CA TYR A 198 -8.55 -4.07 -8.56
C TYR A 198 -7.22 -3.44 -8.19
N GLY A 199 -6.74 -2.48 -9.00
CA GLY A 199 -5.47 -1.80 -8.78
C GLY A 199 -5.48 -0.90 -7.56
N SER A 200 -6.51 -0.06 -7.40
CA SER A 200 -6.66 0.76 -6.20
C SER A 200 -6.77 -0.10 -4.93
N SER A 201 -7.46 -1.25 -5.00
CA SER A 201 -7.58 -2.15 -3.86
C SER A 201 -6.24 -2.78 -3.45
N MET A 202 -5.35 -3.07 -4.41
CA MET A 202 -3.96 -3.48 -4.10
C MET A 202 -3.25 -2.39 -3.28
N ALA A 203 -3.35 -1.12 -3.69
CA ALA A 203 -2.72 -0.01 -2.97
C ALA A 203 -3.31 0.18 -1.56
N TRP A 204 -4.63 0.06 -1.39
CA TRP A 204 -5.27 0.03 -0.07
C TRP A 204 -4.69 -1.07 0.81
N GLY A 205 -4.54 -2.27 0.25
CA GLY A 205 -3.95 -3.41 0.96
C GLY A 205 -2.48 -3.18 1.31
N MET A 206 -1.65 -2.70 0.37
CA MET A 206 -0.22 -2.42 0.64
C MET A 206 -0.02 -1.34 1.69
N ALA A 207 -0.78 -0.24 1.62
CA ALA A 207 -0.75 0.81 2.63
C ALA A 207 -1.17 0.28 4.02
N TYR A 208 -2.16 -0.60 4.05
CA TYR A 208 -2.57 -1.29 5.27
C TYR A 208 -1.51 -2.27 5.78
N GLY A 209 -0.76 -2.91 4.87
CA GLY A 209 0.39 -3.75 5.20
C GLY A 209 1.50 -2.97 5.91
N ILE A 210 1.82 -1.75 5.44
CA ILE A 210 2.77 -0.85 6.13
C ILE A 210 2.28 -0.55 7.55
N PHE A 211 1.00 -0.23 7.73
CA PHE A 211 0.43 0.00 9.06
C PHE A 211 0.60 -1.22 9.96
N TRP A 212 0.32 -2.43 9.45
CA TRP A 212 0.48 -3.66 10.23
C TRP A 212 1.93 -3.98 10.56
N TRP A 213 2.89 -3.56 9.74
CA TRP A 213 4.30 -3.69 10.08
C TRP A 213 4.67 -2.84 11.31
N PHE A 214 4.23 -1.60 11.38
CA PHE A 214 4.43 -0.78 12.59
C PHE A 214 3.72 -1.37 13.81
N LEU A 215 2.47 -1.80 13.63
CA LEU A 215 1.65 -2.29 14.73
C LEU A 215 2.05 -3.70 15.17
N GLY A 216 2.24 -4.64 14.26
CA GLY A 216 2.52 -6.05 14.53
C GLY A 216 3.98 -6.30 14.93
N PRO A 217 4.89 -6.45 13.94
CA PRO A 217 6.31 -6.77 14.19
C PRO A 217 7.03 -5.80 15.11
N LEU A 218 6.86 -4.49 14.90
CA LEU A 218 7.58 -3.49 15.68
C LEU A 218 6.96 -3.20 17.06
N THR A 219 5.70 -3.54 17.30
CA THR A 219 5.02 -3.12 18.55
C THR A 219 4.39 -4.29 19.29
N ILE A 220 3.37 -4.95 18.72
CA ILE A 220 2.60 -5.98 19.42
C ILE A 220 3.43 -7.23 19.67
N LEU A 221 4.17 -7.71 18.69
CA LEU A 221 4.93 -8.97 18.79
C LEU A 221 5.98 -8.92 19.91
N PRO A 222 6.90 -7.92 19.98
CA PRO A 222 7.85 -7.85 21.08
C PRO A 222 7.18 -7.68 22.43
N LEU A 223 6.16 -6.82 22.55
CA LEU A 223 5.44 -6.62 23.83
C LEU A 223 4.76 -7.91 24.31
N TRP A 224 4.13 -8.65 23.42
CA TRP A 224 3.45 -9.91 23.78
C TRP A 224 4.45 -11.01 24.17
N LEU A 225 5.65 -11.00 23.59
CA LEU A 225 6.74 -11.88 23.97
C LEU A 225 7.47 -11.43 25.28
N GLY A 226 6.96 -10.41 25.96
CA GLY A 226 7.54 -9.88 27.21
C GLY A 226 8.85 -9.11 26.99
N ARG A 227 9.13 -8.67 25.76
CA ARG A 227 10.29 -7.85 25.44
C ARG A 227 9.96 -6.36 25.58
N PRO A 228 10.94 -5.50 25.93
CA PRO A 228 10.73 -4.07 25.94
C PRO A 228 10.35 -3.54 24.56
N LEU A 229 9.58 -2.46 24.51
CA LEU A 229 9.28 -1.76 23.26
C LEU A 229 10.55 -1.13 22.72
N ASP A 230 10.93 -1.49 21.51
CA ASP A 230 12.09 -0.97 20.82
C ASP A 230 11.70 -0.54 19.39
N TRP A 231 11.57 0.76 19.19
CA TRP A 231 11.34 1.37 17.87
C TRP A 231 12.63 1.93 17.27
N SER A 232 13.79 1.45 17.70
CA SER A 232 15.05 1.90 17.13
C SER A 232 15.15 1.53 15.64
N TYR A 233 15.94 2.30 14.90
CA TYR A 233 16.30 2.00 13.52
C TYR A 233 16.90 0.59 13.38
N ILE A 234 17.73 0.17 14.33
CA ILE A 234 18.40 -1.14 14.31
C ILE A 234 17.35 -2.26 14.33
N HIS A 235 16.37 -2.17 15.23
CA HIS A 235 15.28 -3.15 15.30
C HIS A 235 14.40 -3.08 14.03
N ALA A 236 14.04 -1.89 13.55
CA ALA A 236 13.26 -1.73 12.34
C ALA A 236 13.94 -2.31 11.10
N SER A 237 15.27 -2.15 10.99
CA SER A 237 16.07 -2.73 9.90
C SER A 237 16.12 -4.27 9.98
N ALA A 238 16.18 -4.84 11.18
CA ALA A 238 16.09 -6.29 11.37
C ALA A 238 14.70 -6.84 10.96
N GLU A 239 13.63 -6.04 11.11
CA GLU A 239 12.27 -6.37 10.71
C GLU A 239 11.94 -5.99 9.25
N PHE A 240 12.96 -5.83 8.38
CA PHE A 240 12.78 -5.51 6.96
C PHE A 240 12.06 -6.63 6.19
N GLY A 241 12.39 -7.89 6.46
CA GLY A 241 11.70 -9.03 5.88
C GLY A 241 10.19 -9.03 6.18
N PRO A 242 9.78 -8.90 7.45
CA PRO A 242 8.40 -8.65 7.83
C PRO A 242 7.76 -7.43 7.16
N LEU A 243 8.48 -6.34 6.89
CA LEU A 243 7.94 -5.19 6.12
C LEU A 243 7.48 -5.64 4.72
N ILE A 244 8.37 -6.29 3.97
CA ILE A 244 8.06 -6.80 2.64
C ILE A 244 6.92 -7.82 2.71
N GLY A 245 6.97 -8.74 3.66
CA GLY A 245 5.93 -9.73 3.89
C GLY A 245 4.55 -9.12 4.13
N ASN A 246 4.46 -8.08 4.97
CA ASN A 246 3.21 -7.37 5.22
C ASN A 246 2.71 -6.59 4.00
N ILE A 247 3.61 -5.99 3.21
CA ILE A 247 3.24 -5.31 1.96
C ILE A 247 2.66 -6.31 0.95
N ILE A 248 3.32 -7.45 0.73
CA ILE A 248 2.85 -8.50 -0.18
C ILE A 248 1.54 -9.11 0.31
N THR A 249 1.43 -9.40 1.60
CA THR A 249 0.17 -9.85 2.23
C THR A 249 -0.95 -8.86 1.98
N GLY A 250 -0.70 -7.58 2.24
CA GLY A 250 -1.67 -6.51 2.01
C GLY A 250 -2.08 -6.39 0.55
N LEU A 251 -1.11 -6.47 -0.39
CA LEU A 251 -1.37 -6.49 -1.84
C LEU A 251 -2.34 -7.61 -2.21
N ILE A 252 -2.07 -8.83 -1.74
CA ILE A 252 -2.89 -10.01 -2.02
C ILE A 252 -4.27 -9.86 -1.37
N ILE A 253 -4.34 -9.39 -0.12
CA ILE A 253 -5.61 -9.12 0.56
C ILE A 253 -6.44 -8.13 -0.25
N GLY A 254 -5.88 -6.98 -0.63
CA GLY A 254 -6.59 -5.96 -1.38
C GLY A 254 -7.12 -6.48 -2.71
N LEU A 255 -6.28 -7.18 -3.48
CA LEU A 255 -6.66 -7.73 -4.78
C LEU A 255 -7.74 -8.81 -4.67
N LEU A 256 -7.50 -9.84 -3.84
CA LEU A 256 -8.43 -10.97 -3.72
C LEU A 256 -9.75 -10.53 -3.08
N TYR A 257 -9.71 -9.65 -2.07
CA TYR A 257 -10.92 -9.09 -1.51
C TYR A 257 -11.77 -8.39 -2.58
N ALA A 258 -11.17 -7.55 -3.44
CA ALA A 258 -11.87 -6.87 -4.51
C ALA A 258 -12.47 -7.86 -5.54
N ILE A 259 -11.75 -8.95 -5.85
CA ILE A 259 -12.24 -10.02 -6.73
C ILE A 259 -13.45 -10.71 -6.09
N ILE A 260 -13.31 -11.16 -4.83
CA ILE A 260 -14.36 -11.88 -4.10
C ILE A 260 -15.60 -10.99 -3.91
N ASP A 261 -15.43 -9.74 -3.48
CA ASP A 261 -16.54 -8.80 -3.28
C ASP A 261 -17.30 -8.58 -4.58
N ARG A 262 -16.63 -8.35 -5.71
CA ARG A 262 -17.26 -8.21 -7.02
C ARG A 262 -17.98 -9.47 -7.48
N LEU A 263 -17.37 -10.65 -7.27
CA LEU A 263 -18.03 -11.92 -7.60
C LEU A 263 -19.29 -12.10 -6.76
N CYS A 264 -19.23 -11.84 -5.45
CA CYS A 264 -20.41 -11.92 -4.56
C CYS A 264 -21.51 -10.96 -5.00
N VAL A 265 -21.18 -9.69 -5.33
CA VAL A 265 -22.16 -8.72 -5.83
C VAL A 265 -22.78 -9.22 -7.12
N ARG A 266 -21.98 -9.65 -8.09
CA ARG A 266 -22.46 -10.09 -9.40
C ARG A 266 -23.33 -11.33 -9.35
N PHE A 267 -22.96 -12.33 -8.53
CA PHE A 267 -23.68 -13.60 -8.46
C PHE A 267 -24.86 -13.61 -7.48
N LEU A 268 -24.80 -12.80 -6.41
CA LEU A 268 -25.77 -12.88 -5.32
C LEU A 268 -26.73 -11.68 -5.26
N THR A 269 -26.34 -10.52 -5.81
CA THR A 269 -27.14 -9.28 -5.65
C THR A 269 -27.58 -8.64 -6.96
N GLU A 270 -27.02 -9.04 -8.10
CA GLU A 270 -27.19 -8.29 -9.33
C GLU A 270 -28.38 -8.78 -10.17
N SER A 271 -29.51 -8.06 -10.05
CA SER A 271 -30.54 -8.01 -11.09
C SER A 271 -30.68 -6.61 -11.71
N ASP A 272 -29.76 -5.67 -11.41
CA ASP A 272 -29.91 -4.27 -11.78
C ASP A 272 -29.33 -3.95 -13.17
N PRO A 273 -30.17 -3.63 -14.18
CA PRO A 273 -29.75 -3.24 -15.52
C PRO A 273 -28.95 -1.91 -15.56
N ILE A 274 -28.98 -1.11 -14.48
CA ILE A 274 -28.30 0.18 -14.40
C ILE A 274 -26.77 -0.01 -14.33
N HIS A 275 -26.29 -1.14 -13.82
CA HIS A 275 -24.86 -1.46 -13.69
C HIS A 275 -24.26 -2.09 -14.94
N ARG A 276 -25.00 -2.23 -16.06
CA ARG A 276 -24.43 -2.71 -17.32
C ARG A 276 -23.39 -1.72 -17.84
N GLU A 277 -22.18 -2.21 -18.06
CA GLU A 277 -21.11 -1.41 -18.63
C GLU A 277 -21.38 -1.04 -20.09
N PRO A 278 -20.92 0.15 -20.56
CA PRO A 278 -21.18 0.61 -21.93
C PRO A 278 -20.54 -0.29 -23.01
N GLU A 279 -19.49 -1.02 -22.65
CA GLU A 279 -18.84 -1.99 -23.53
C GLU A 279 -19.04 -3.41 -23.01
N GLY A 280 -19.20 -4.36 -23.93
CA GLY A 280 -19.21 -5.77 -23.60
C GLY A 280 -17.87 -6.19 -22.95
N PRO A 281 -17.91 -7.11 -21.95
CA PRO A 281 -16.71 -7.51 -21.21
C PRO A 281 -15.61 -8.10 -22.11
N GLY A 282 -15.96 -8.76 -23.22
CA GLY A 282 -15.01 -9.33 -24.18
C GLY A 282 -14.25 -8.25 -24.96
N VAL A 283 -14.96 -7.25 -25.49
CA VAL A 283 -14.33 -6.13 -26.21
C VAL A 283 -13.39 -5.36 -25.30
N ARG A 284 -13.84 -5.06 -24.07
CA ARG A 284 -13.01 -4.41 -23.06
C ARG A 284 -11.76 -5.23 -22.74
N PHE A 285 -11.92 -6.55 -22.53
CA PHE A 285 -10.77 -7.45 -22.23
C PHE A 285 -9.73 -7.39 -23.35
N ILE A 286 -10.14 -7.60 -24.63
CA ILE A 286 -9.23 -7.57 -25.78
C ILE A 286 -8.51 -6.23 -25.88
N ARG A 287 -9.23 -5.14 -25.71
CA ARG A 287 -8.68 -3.79 -25.75
C ARG A 287 -7.69 -3.53 -24.63
N THR A 288 -8.01 -3.85 -23.37
CA THR A 288 -7.11 -3.67 -22.23
C THR A 288 -5.87 -4.55 -22.33
N VAL A 289 -5.97 -5.77 -22.86
CA VAL A 289 -4.83 -6.64 -23.16
C VAL A 289 -3.96 -6.01 -24.25
N GLY A 290 -4.55 -5.55 -25.35
CA GLY A 290 -3.82 -4.90 -26.45
C GLY A 290 -3.11 -3.63 -26.01
N TRP A 291 -3.83 -2.67 -25.42
CA TRP A 291 -3.26 -1.43 -24.91
C TRP A 291 -2.24 -1.67 -23.80
N GLY A 292 -2.52 -2.62 -22.90
CA GLY A 292 -1.60 -3.02 -21.84
C GLY A 292 -0.29 -3.56 -22.40
N GLY A 293 -0.36 -4.44 -23.41
CA GLY A 293 0.82 -4.99 -24.08
C GLY A 293 1.69 -3.91 -24.74
N VAL A 294 1.07 -2.99 -25.49
CA VAL A 294 1.79 -1.85 -26.10
C VAL A 294 2.41 -0.94 -25.04
N ALA A 295 1.67 -0.62 -23.99
CA ALA A 295 2.15 0.19 -22.87
C ALA A 295 3.31 -0.49 -22.14
N GLY A 296 3.20 -1.81 -21.92
CA GLY A 296 4.26 -2.61 -21.31
C GLY A 296 5.54 -2.63 -22.13
N LEU A 297 5.44 -2.71 -23.48
CA LEU A 297 6.62 -2.57 -24.36
C LEU A 297 7.27 -1.19 -24.21
N ALA A 298 6.49 -0.11 -24.17
CA ALA A 298 7.03 1.23 -23.98
C ALA A 298 7.80 1.37 -22.66
N GLY A 299 7.21 0.88 -21.55
CA GLY A 299 7.89 0.84 -20.25
C GLY A 299 9.12 -0.06 -20.25
N GLY A 300 9.03 -1.23 -20.88
CA GLY A 300 10.12 -2.19 -21.00
C GLY A 300 11.32 -1.67 -21.78
N LEU A 301 11.11 -0.93 -22.85
CA LEU A 301 12.19 -0.29 -23.62
C LEU A 301 12.97 0.72 -22.77
N LEU A 302 12.29 1.49 -21.90
CA LEU A 302 12.97 2.40 -20.99
C LEU A 302 13.70 1.66 -19.85
N TYR A 303 13.08 0.64 -19.26
CA TYR A 303 13.76 -0.18 -18.26
C TYR A 303 14.98 -0.91 -18.83
N MET A 304 14.93 -1.31 -20.11
CA MET A 304 16.07 -1.93 -20.79
C MET A 304 17.33 -1.06 -20.76
N LEU A 305 17.22 0.27 -20.74
CA LEU A 305 18.38 1.16 -20.60
C LEU A 305 19.10 0.92 -19.26
N VAL A 306 18.36 0.69 -18.19
CA VAL A 306 18.94 0.34 -16.87
C VAL A 306 19.62 -1.02 -16.95
N LEU A 307 18.98 -2.04 -17.53
CA LEU A 307 19.56 -3.38 -17.65
C LEU A 307 20.83 -3.42 -18.49
N VAL A 308 20.90 -2.60 -19.55
CA VAL A 308 22.12 -2.43 -20.35
C VAL A 308 23.21 -1.73 -19.55
N ALA A 309 22.86 -0.64 -18.85
CA ALA A 309 23.82 0.14 -18.06
C ALA A 309 24.42 -0.67 -16.88
N THR A 310 23.64 -1.58 -16.30
CA THR A 310 24.09 -2.46 -15.19
C THR A 310 24.68 -3.79 -15.67
N GLY A 311 24.60 -4.10 -16.97
CA GLY A 311 25.05 -5.40 -17.52
C GLY A 311 24.19 -6.60 -17.12
N SER A 312 22.98 -6.39 -16.59
CA SER A 312 22.13 -7.43 -15.99
C SER A 312 21.33 -8.27 -17.01
N LEU A 313 21.49 -8.04 -18.31
CA LEU A 313 20.75 -8.78 -19.34
C LEU A 313 21.06 -10.29 -19.33
N GLY A 314 22.30 -10.67 -19.02
CA GLY A 314 22.68 -12.09 -18.87
C GLY A 314 21.97 -12.77 -17.70
N GLU A 315 21.79 -12.06 -16.60
CA GLU A 315 21.05 -12.54 -15.44
C GLU A 315 19.56 -12.78 -15.76
N ILE A 316 18.95 -11.86 -16.53
CA ILE A 316 17.57 -12.02 -17.00
C ILE A 316 17.43 -13.25 -17.93
N ALA A 317 18.43 -13.53 -18.78
CA ALA A 317 18.45 -14.76 -19.57
C ALA A 317 18.47 -16.03 -18.71
N GLY A 318 19.04 -15.93 -17.51
CA GLY A 318 19.09 -17.02 -16.52
C GLY A 318 17.71 -17.52 -16.06
N ILE A 319 16.67 -16.70 -16.17
CA ILE A 319 15.27 -17.11 -15.87
C ILE A 319 14.85 -18.33 -16.72
N VAL A 320 15.35 -18.39 -17.96
CA VAL A 320 15.06 -19.48 -18.91
C VAL A 320 16.26 -20.41 -19.15
N GLY A 321 17.24 -20.38 -18.24
CA GLY A 321 18.43 -21.24 -18.31
C GLY A 321 19.48 -20.81 -19.34
N GLY A 322 19.44 -19.59 -19.83
CA GLY A 322 20.45 -19.02 -20.75
C GLY A 322 21.33 -17.96 -20.10
N ASN A 323 22.30 -17.42 -20.84
CA ASN A 323 23.23 -16.40 -20.36
C ASN A 323 23.53 -15.29 -21.38
N SER A 324 22.96 -15.36 -22.59
CA SER A 324 23.26 -14.38 -23.64
C SER A 324 22.45 -13.09 -23.45
N PRO A 325 23.03 -11.90 -23.66
CA PRO A 325 22.31 -10.63 -23.59
C PRO A 325 21.13 -10.55 -24.57
N GLY A 326 21.24 -11.14 -25.75
CA GLY A 326 20.13 -11.17 -26.72
C GLY A 326 18.92 -11.96 -26.23
N LEU A 327 19.13 -13.11 -25.57
CA LEU A 327 18.08 -13.86 -24.91
C LEU A 327 17.50 -13.05 -23.73
N GLY A 328 18.35 -12.37 -22.96
CA GLY A 328 17.92 -11.49 -21.88
C GLY A 328 16.99 -10.38 -22.36
N ILE A 329 17.28 -9.76 -23.51
CA ILE A 329 16.39 -8.77 -24.14
C ILE A 329 15.03 -9.40 -24.48
N ALA A 330 15.01 -10.56 -25.12
CA ALA A 330 13.76 -11.22 -25.50
C ALA A 330 12.90 -11.57 -24.25
N VAL A 331 13.51 -12.16 -23.23
CA VAL A 331 12.84 -12.49 -21.95
C VAL A 331 12.31 -11.24 -21.27
N HIS A 332 13.13 -10.17 -21.18
CA HIS A 332 12.73 -8.90 -20.59
C HIS A 332 11.51 -8.29 -21.32
N LEU A 333 11.51 -8.27 -22.64
CA LEU A 333 10.37 -7.73 -23.40
C LEU A 333 9.12 -8.58 -23.25
N CYS A 334 9.23 -9.91 -23.21
CA CYS A 334 8.10 -10.78 -22.91
C CYS A 334 7.51 -10.50 -21.52
N ILE A 335 8.35 -10.41 -20.48
CA ILE A 335 7.92 -10.05 -19.12
C ILE A 335 7.27 -8.65 -19.13
N SER A 336 7.85 -7.70 -19.84
CA SER A 336 7.33 -6.33 -19.94
C SER A 336 5.93 -6.29 -20.56
N VAL A 337 5.67 -7.08 -21.61
CA VAL A 337 4.33 -7.23 -22.19
C VAL A 337 3.36 -7.82 -21.20
N LEU A 338 3.72 -8.90 -20.50
CA LEU A 338 2.86 -9.56 -19.51
C LEU A 338 2.52 -8.62 -18.35
N LEU A 339 3.51 -7.89 -17.84
CA LEU A 339 3.30 -6.88 -16.81
C LEU A 339 2.43 -5.72 -17.30
N GLY A 340 2.61 -5.26 -18.53
CA GLY A 340 1.76 -4.23 -19.12
C GLY A 340 0.31 -4.68 -19.31
N VAL A 341 0.09 -5.92 -19.74
CA VAL A 341 -1.25 -6.54 -19.80
C VAL A 341 -1.88 -6.58 -18.40
N SER A 342 -1.14 -7.05 -17.39
CA SER A 342 -1.65 -7.10 -16.02
C SER A 342 -1.93 -5.70 -15.46
N TYR A 343 -1.12 -4.69 -15.78
CA TYR A 343 -1.40 -3.29 -15.44
C TYR A 343 -2.73 -2.83 -16.05
N GLY A 344 -2.92 -3.06 -17.34
CA GLY A 344 -4.16 -2.71 -18.03
C GLY A 344 -5.40 -3.35 -17.39
N LEU A 345 -5.34 -4.63 -17.05
CA LEU A 345 -6.44 -5.36 -16.42
C LEU A 345 -6.72 -4.89 -14.99
N LEU A 346 -5.67 -4.52 -14.23
CA LEU A 346 -5.80 -4.09 -12.83
C LEU A 346 -6.24 -2.63 -12.70
N PHE A 347 -5.69 -1.74 -13.54
CA PHE A 347 -5.85 -0.29 -13.40
C PHE A 347 -6.78 0.33 -14.45
N TYR A 348 -7.51 -0.48 -15.18
CA TYR A 348 -8.54 -0.02 -16.11
C TYR A 348 -9.47 1.02 -15.44
N ARG A 349 -9.55 2.22 -16.01
CA ARG A 349 -10.35 3.37 -15.53
C ARG A 349 -10.04 3.87 -14.11
N GLU A 350 -8.90 3.51 -13.53
CA GLU A 350 -8.52 3.95 -12.18
C GLU A 350 -7.94 5.38 -12.15
N ALA A 351 -7.43 5.86 -13.28
CA ALA A 351 -6.73 7.13 -13.37
C ALA A 351 -7.57 8.20 -14.09
N PRO A 352 -8.05 9.23 -13.38
CA PRO A 352 -8.82 10.33 -14.00
C PRO A 352 -7.94 11.28 -14.83
N ASN A 353 -6.63 11.32 -14.58
CA ASN A 353 -5.68 12.19 -15.26
C ASN A 353 -4.29 11.55 -15.32
N LEU A 354 -3.39 12.15 -16.11
CA LEU A 354 -2.04 11.63 -16.32
C LEU A 354 -1.21 11.55 -15.02
N ALA A 355 -1.34 12.53 -14.13
CA ALA A 355 -0.60 12.52 -12.86
C ALA A 355 -1.02 11.33 -11.99
N SER A 356 -2.34 11.05 -11.90
CA SER A 356 -2.85 9.85 -11.22
C SER A 356 -2.39 8.56 -11.89
N ALA A 357 -2.34 8.53 -13.23
CA ALA A 357 -1.85 7.36 -13.95
C ALA A 357 -0.38 7.07 -13.61
N ILE A 358 0.47 8.09 -13.66
CA ILE A 358 1.89 7.95 -13.29
C ILE A 358 2.04 7.49 -11.83
N ALA A 359 1.26 8.06 -10.92
CA ALA A 359 1.28 7.65 -9.50
C ALA A 359 0.89 6.17 -9.33
N TRP A 360 -0.14 5.70 -10.00
CA TRP A 360 -0.49 4.27 -10.05
C TRP A 360 0.61 3.42 -10.68
N GLY A 361 1.24 3.92 -11.73
CA GLY A 361 2.39 3.28 -12.37
C GLY A 361 3.57 3.10 -11.42
N LEU A 362 3.89 4.11 -10.61
CA LEU A 362 4.94 4.04 -9.60
C LEU A 362 4.62 2.99 -8.52
N VAL A 363 3.38 2.96 -8.02
CA VAL A 363 2.93 1.94 -7.06
C VAL A 363 3.05 0.54 -7.68
N TYR A 364 2.61 0.37 -8.93
CA TYR A 364 2.70 -0.90 -9.64
C TYR A 364 4.15 -1.32 -9.88
N GLY A 365 5.01 -0.40 -10.31
CA GLY A 365 6.43 -0.64 -10.52
C GLY A 365 7.14 -1.05 -9.24
N LEU A 366 6.88 -0.34 -8.12
CA LEU A 366 7.45 -0.69 -6.84
C LEU A 366 6.96 -2.06 -6.34
N SER A 367 5.69 -2.39 -6.56
CA SER A 367 5.16 -3.72 -6.28
C SER A 367 5.87 -4.80 -7.12
N GLY A 368 6.14 -4.48 -8.41
CA GLY A 368 6.91 -5.33 -9.31
C GLY A 368 8.33 -5.60 -8.81
N TRP A 369 8.98 -4.60 -8.21
CA TRP A 369 10.30 -4.76 -7.60
C TRP A 369 10.29 -5.70 -6.38
N TYR A 370 9.29 -5.58 -5.50
CA TYR A 370 9.16 -6.51 -4.37
C TYR A 370 8.89 -7.93 -4.83
N ILE A 371 7.99 -8.10 -5.80
CA ILE A 371 7.58 -9.43 -6.28
C ILE A 371 8.65 -10.03 -7.20
N GLY A 372 9.18 -9.27 -8.15
CA GLY A 372 10.15 -9.74 -9.13
C GLY A 372 11.55 -9.94 -8.55
N PRO A 373 12.39 -8.89 -8.51
CA PRO A 373 13.79 -9.01 -8.10
C PRO A 373 14.00 -9.53 -6.68
N LEU A 374 13.19 -9.12 -5.71
CA LEU A 374 13.41 -9.52 -4.31
C LEU A 374 12.78 -10.87 -3.97
N THR A 375 11.81 -11.35 -4.72
CA THR A 375 11.08 -12.58 -4.38
C THR A 375 11.15 -13.64 -5.47
N LEU A 376 10.55 -13.41 -6.64
CA LEU A 376 10.41 -14.45 -7.65
C LEU A 376 11.74 -14.80 -8.34
N PHE A 377 12.56 -13.81 -8.67
CA PHE A 377 13.81 -14.04 -9.37
C PHE A 377 14.77 -14.95 -8.59
N PRO A 378 15.06 -14.69 -7.29
CA PRO A 378 15.86 -15.62 -6.49
C PRO A 378 15.24 -17.03 -6.41
N LEU A 379 13.91 -17.11 -6.24
CA LEU A 379 13.20 -18.39 -6.16
C LEU A 379 13.33 -19.21 -7.45
N THR A 380 13.30 -18.58 -8.63
CA THR A 380 13.49 -19.29 -9.91
C THR A 380 14.88 -19.88 -10.06
N GLN A 381 15.85 -19.35 -9.33
CA GLN A 381 17.24 -19.82 -9.28
C GLN A 381 17.48 -20.82 -8.12
N GLY A 382 16.44 -21.20 -7.38
CA GLY A 382 16.55 -22.11 -6.22
C GLY A 382 17.12 -21.46 -4.95
N ASN A 383 17.19 -20.10 -4.92
CA ASN A 383 17.68 -19.32 -3.78
C ASN A 383 16.51 -18.85 -2.90
N ALA A 384 16.84 -18.42 -1.67
CA ALA A 384 15.88 -17.74 -0.79
C ALA A 384 15.53 -16.34 -1.30
N SER A 385 14.38 -15.80 -0.87
CA SER A 385 13.97 -14.43 -1.15
C SER A 385 14.96 -13.42 -0.55
N LEU A 386 15.23 -12.32 -1.27
CA LEU A 386 16.18 -11.28 -0.88
C LEU A 386 15.54 -10.23 0.06
N TRP A 387 14.90 -10.68 1.15
CA TRP A 387 14.16 -9.80 2.07
C TRP A 387 15.04 -9.34 3.25
N VAL A 388 16.27 -8.94 2.95
CA VAL A 388 17.22 -8.32 3.89
C VAL A 388 17.71 -7.00 3.31
N PRO A 389 18.01 -5.98 4.14
CA PRO A 389 18.38 -4.65 3.67
C PRO A 389 19.53 -4.65 2.67
N SER A 390 20.64 -5.33 2.98
CA SER A 390 21.84 -5.36 2.12
C SER A 390 21.57 -5.98 0.74
N ALA A 391 20.74 -7.01 0.66
CA ALA A 391 20.36 -7.63 -0.61
C ALA A 391 19.39 -6.73 -1.40
N ALA A 392 18.47 -6.05 -0.72
CA ALA A 392 17.56 -5.10 -1.32
C ALA A 392 18.29 -3.86 -1.85
N GLU A 393 19.32 -3.38 -1.12
CA GLU A 393 20.20 -2.29 -1.56
C GLU A 393 20.92 -2.66 -2.86
N ALA A 394 21.46 -3.86 -2.96
CA ALA A 394 22.09 -4.36 -4.18
C ALA A 394 21.13 -4.38 -5.38
N GLN A 395 19.80 -4.50 -5.14
CA GLN A 395 18.75 -4.45 -6.16
C GLN A 395 18.17 -3.05 -6.40
N PHE A 396 18.81 -1.98 -5.89
CA PHE A 396 18.38 -0.60 -6.10
C PHE A 396 18.31 -0.19 -7.58
N PRO A 397 19.27 -0.53 -8.45
CA PRO A 397 19.15 -0.24 -9.89
C PRO A 397 17.89 -0.89 -10.50
N ALA A 398 17.56 -2.13 -10.12
CA ALA A 398 16.35 -2.79 -10.56
C ALA A 398 15.08 -2.07 -10.06
N MET A 399 15.09 -1.49 -8.85
CA MET A 399 14.00 -0.66 -8.33
C MET A 399 13.77 0.56 -9.23
N VAL A 400 14.82 1.29 -9.58
CA VAL A 400 14.74 2.44 -10.51
C VAL A 400 14.16 2.01 -11.84
N GLY A 401 14.60 0.87 -12.37
CA GLY A 401 14.06 0.28 -13.60
C GLY A 401 12.56 -0.02 -13.50
N HIS A 402 12.10 -0.64 -12.41
CA HIS A 402 10.69 -0.96 -12.19
C HIS A 402 9.83 0.30 -12.02
N LEU A 403 10.32 1.32 -11.30
CA LEU A 403 9.63 2.61 -11.17
C LEU A 403 9.49 3.31 -12.52
N THR A 404 10.58 3.34 -13.31
CA THR A 404 10.58 3.92 -14.67
C THR A 404 9.61 3.15 -15.57
N TYR A 405 9.68 1.81 -15.55
CA TYR A 405 8.76 0.95 -16.26
C TYR A 405 7.30 1.29 -15.93
N GLY A 406 6.97 1.29 -14.65
CA GLY A 406 5.62 1.53 -14.17
C GLY A 406 5.08 2.90 -14.57
N ALA A 407 5.87 3.96 -14.38
CA ALA A 407 5.49 5.32 -14.75
C ALA A 407 5.20 5.46 -16.24
N VAL A 408 6.07 4.91 -17.10
CA VAL A 408 5.93 4.99 -18.57
C VAL A 408 4.82 4.10 -19.09
N ALA A 409 4.71 2.86 -18.62
CA ALA A 409 3.63 1.96 -19.00
C ALA A 409 2.26 2.54 -18.62
N ALA A 410 2.15 3.10 -17.42
CA ALA A 410 0.92 3.74 -16.96
C ALA A 410 0.53 4.97 -17.78
N ALA A 411 1.50 5.84 -18.07
CA ALA A 411 1.29 7.02 -18.92
C ALA A 411 0.84 6.63 -20.33
N ALA A 412 1.53 5.65 -20.93
CA ALA A 412 1.18 5.14 -22.26
C ALA A 412 -0.22 4.50 -22.27
N PHE A 413 -0.53 3.65 -21.31
CA PHE A 413 -1.85 3.04 -21.18
C PHE A 413 -2.94 4.10 -21.03
N TRP A 414 -2.74 5.10 -20.16
CA TRP A 414 -3.69 6.20 -19.96
C TRP A 414 -3.93 7.00 -21.25
N LEU A 415 -2.88 7.30 -22.00
CA LEU A 415 -3.00 8.03 -23.28
C LEU A 415 -3.82 7.25 -24.32
N LEU A 416 -3.62 5.93 -24.40
CA LEU A 416 -4.37 5.06 -25.31
C LEU A 416 -5.84 4.94 -24.87
N GLU A 417 -6.06 4.74 -23.57
CA GLU A 417 -7.40 4.59 -22.98
C GLU A 417 -8.21 5.90 -23.03
N ARG A 418 -7.56 7.05 -22.84
CA ARG A 418 -8.18 8.37 -22.91
C ARG A 418 -8.87 8.61 -24.25
N ARG A 419 -8.20 8.32 -25.36
CA ARG A 419 -8.77 8.50 -26.72
C ARG A 419 -10.01 7.67 -26.92
N HIS A 420 -10.01 6.44 -26.42
CA HIS A 420 -11.16 5.56 -26.51
C HIS A 420 -12.31 6.03 -25.62
N ASN A 421 -12.03 6.45 -24.40
CA ASN A 421 -13.03 6.98 -23.47
C ASN A 421 -13.65 8.28 -24.01
N GLU A 422 -12.88 9.18 -24.60
CA GLU A 422 -13.37 10.37 -25.26
C GLU A 422 -14.33 10.01 -26.42
N TRP A 423 -14.01 8.99 -27.21
CA TRP A 423 -14.89 8.49 -28.27
C TRP A 423 -16.20 7.90 -27.72
N LEU A 424 -16.16 7.11 -26.64
CA LEU A 424 -17.37 6.55 -25.99
C LEU A 424 -18.29 7.65 -25.45
N LEU A 425 -17.73 8.73 -24.92
CA LEU A 425 -18.50 9.84 -24.34
C LEU A 425 -19.18 10.72 -25.41
N LEU A 426 -18.94 10.52 -26.69
CA LEU A 426 -19.69 11.17 -27.75
C LEU A 426 -21.16 10.70 -27.79
N ASP A 427 -21.48 9.50 -27.25
CA ASP A 427 -22.85 9.07 -27.06
C ASP A 427 -23.46 9.72 -25.79
N PRO A 428 -24.50 10.58 -25.92
CA PRO A 428 -25.09 11.28 -24.78
C PRO A 428 -25.66 10.33 -23.71
N ARG A 429 -26.07 9.12 -24.09
CA ARG A 429 -26.61 8.11 -23.16
C ARG A 429 -25.50 7.56 -22.27
N ILE A 430 -24.33 7.28 -22.88
CA ILE A 430 -23.15 6.82 -22.16
C ILE A 430 -22.63 7.93 -21.27
N ALA A 431 -22.54 9.17 -21.76
CA ALA A 431 -22.10 10.34 -20.99
C ALA A 431 -22.96 10.59 -19.75
N ALA A 432 -24.29 10.60 -19.90
CA ALA A 432 -25.22 10.78 -18.79
C ALA A 432 -25.14 9.66 -17.74
N ARG A 433 -24.83 8.43 -18.16
CA ARG A 433 -24.64 7.28 -17.28
C ARG A 433 -23.33 7.38 -16.52
N GLU A 434 -22.23 7.70 -17.20
CA GLU A 434 -20.91 7.89 -16.57
C GLU A 434 -20.94 9.01 -15.53
N GLU A 435 -21.68 10.10 -15.80
CA GLU A 435 -21.84 11.20 -14.84
C GLU A 435 -22.57 10.77 -13.56
N ARG A 436 -23.59 9.90 -13.69
CA ARG A 436 -24.29 9.32 -12.53
C ARG A 436 -23.37 8.39 -11.72
N LEU A 437 -22.50 7.63 -12.38
CA LEU A 437 -21.52 6.74 -11.75
C LEU A 437 -20.34 7.51 -11.13
N ARG A 438 -20.06 8.73 -11.61
CA ARG A 438 -19.04 9.63 -11.07
C ARG A 438 -19.39 10.30 -9.76
N ARG A 439 -20.52 10.02 -9.13
CA ARG A 439 -20.83 10.56 -7.80
C ARG A 439 -19.70 10.24 -6.84
N PRO A 440 -19.20 11.25 -6.08
CA PRO A 440 -17.97 11.12 -5.32
C PRO A 440 -18.15 10.18 -4.13
N LEU A 441 -17.81 8.94 -4.30
CA LEU A 441 -17.72 7.93 -3.26
C LEU A 441 -16.29 7.86 -2.73
N GLY A 442 -15.70 8.94 -2.23
CA GLY A 442 -14.32 8.95 -1.73
C GLY A 442 -13.25 8.84 -2.84
N THR A 443 -12.01 8.68 -2.49
CA THR A 443 -10.86 8.61 -3.39
C THR A 443 -9.84 7.62 -2.84
N ALA A 444 -9.12 6.91 -3.70
CA ALA A 444 -7.99 6.06 -3.32
C ALA A 444 -6.72 6.86 -2.95
N ALA A 445 -6.81 8.19 -2.96
CA ALA A 445 -5.68 9.06 -2.61
C ALA A 445 -5.00 8.72 -1.26
N PRO A 446 -5.70 8.41 -0.15
CA PRO A 446 -5.03 8.07 1.09
C PRO A 446 -4.13 6.84 0.97
N ALA A 447 -4.57 5.80 0.28
CA ALA A 447 -3.76 4.61 0.04
C ALA A 447 -2.52 4.92 -0.81
N LEU A 448 -2.72 5.68 -1.89
CA LEU A 448 -1.65 6.09 -2.79
C LEU A 448 -0.62 6.96 -2.06
N TRP A 449 -1.07 7.99 -1.33
CA TRP A 449 -0.19 8.87 -0.57
C TRP A 449 0.59 8.13 0.52
N LEU A 450 -0.09 7.31 1.32
CA LEU A 450 0.58 6.57 2.38
C LEU A 450 1.61 5.59 1.82
N PHE A 451 1.28 4.88 0.73
CA PHE A 451 2.21 3.91 0.15
C PHE A 451 3.43 4.60 -0.49
N VAL A 452 3.22 5.62 -1.32
CA VAL A 452 4.33 6.31 -2.01
C VAL A 452 5.21 7.08 -1.03
N LEU A 453 4.61 7.85 -0.11
CA LEU A 453 5.38 8.59 0.90
C LEU A 453 6.02 7.61 1.91
N GLY A 454 5.26 6.61 2.36
CA GLY A 454 5.78 5.63 3.31
C GLY A 454 7.00 4.90 2.75
N MET A 455 6.93 4.42 1.52
CA MET A 455 8.09 3.78 0.88
C MET A 455 9.20 4.77 0.56
N GLY A 456 8.86 5.99 0.11
CA GLY A 456 9.84 7.04 -0.13
C GLY A 456 10.62 7.48 1.12
N VAL A 457 10.07 7.25 2.31
CA VAL A 457 10.74 7.50 3.60
C VAL A 457 11.42 6.24 4.13
N LEU A 458 10.69 5.12 4.16
CA LEU A 458 11.18 3.89 4.79
C LEU A 458 12.35 3.27 4.03
N LEU A 459 12.29 3.19 2.69
CA LEU A 459 13.36 2.55 1.92
C LEU A 459 14.70 3.28 2.07
N PRO A 460 14.81 4.61 1.90
CA PRO A 460 16.09 5.30 2.13
C PRO A 460 16.61 5.15 3.55
N ILE A 461 15.74 5.11 4.56
CA ILE A 461 16.17 4.93 5.95
C ILE A 461 16.67 3.51 6.19
N LEU A 462 15.94 2.50 5.73
CA LEU A 462 16.22 1.09 6.05
C LEU A 462 17.31 0.49 5.18
N LEU A 463 17.52 0.98 3.94
CA LEU A 463 18.50 0.48 3.00
C LEU A 463 19.84 1.25 3.04
N ALA A 464 19.90 2.47 3.58
CA ALA A 464 21.12 3.24 3.72
C ALA A 464 21.88 2.74 4.98
#